data_bd6684c20699fa1800db54fa7ec14f3a
#
_entry.id   bd6684c20699fa1800db54fa7ec14f3a
#
_cell.length_a   1.000
_cell.length_b   1.000
_cell.length_c   1.000
_cell.angle_alpha   90.00
_cell.angle_beta   90.00
_cell.angle_gamma   90.00
#
_symmetry.space_group_name_H-M   'P 1'
#
loop_
_entity.id
_entity.type
_entity.pdbx_description
1 polymer ?
#
loop_
_entity_poly.entity_id
_entity_poly.type
_entity_poly.pdbx_seq_one_letter_code
_entity_poly.pdbx_strand_id
1 'polypeptide(L)'
;MSAVRRLATIALLLPILVGCQHTAASAGKYSTGGDPTDDPCARVVSAIGYAGLMLKPKGQEDTQNFEDAVLGRLAEARGITLQFGERLPQSLAAAVRTVESTTAGLSRADVPRERQVKLLKEYRVAADEITAGCK
;
A
#
# COMPACT_ATOMS: atom_id res chain seq x y z
N MET A 1 38.57 26.16 -61.37
CA MET A 1 37.25 26.40 -60.76
C MET A 1 37.04 25.35 -59.70
N SER A 2 37.31 25.65 -58.43
CA SER A 2 37.38 24.72 -57.33
C SER A 2 36.09 24.76 -56.54
N ALA A 3 35.34 23.65 -56.57
CA ALA A 3 34.16 23.48 -55.75
C ALA A 3 34.59 22.92 -54.38
N VAL A 4 34.55 23.74 -53.37
CA VAL A 4 34.81 23.34 -51.98
C VAL A 4 33.54 22.66 -51.44
N ARG A 5 33.63 21.35 -51.28
CA ARG A 5 32.61 20.55 -50.55
C ARG A 5 32.79 20.76 -49.04
N ARG A 6 31.87 21.45 -48.41
CA ARG A 6 31.77 21.54 -46.96
C ARG A 6 31.08 20.25 -46.43
N LEU A 7 31.83 19.39 -45.80
CA LEU A 7 31.31 18.27 -45.04
C LEU A 7 30.79 18.83 -43.71
N ALA A 8 29.50 18.80 -43.51
CA ALA A 8 28.88 19.12 -42.26
C ALA A 8 28.92 17.86 -41.39
N THR A 9 29.76 17.90 -40.38
CA THR A 9 29.84 16.83 -39.37
C THR A 9 28.65 17.00 -38.40
N ILE A 10 27.65 16.16 -38.53
CA ILE A 10 26.55 16.11 -37.56
C ILE A 10 27.05 15.30 -36.36
N ALA A 11 27.37 16.01 -35.29
CA ALA A 11 27.64 15.37 -33.99
C ALA A 11 26.32 14.90 -33.39
N LEU A 12 26.06 13.59 -33.41
CA LEU A 12 24.97 12.97 -32.70
C LEU A 12 25.27 13.01 -31.19
N LEU A 13 24.69 13.99 -30.51
CA LEU A 13 24.61 14.00 -29.04
C LEU A 13 23.56 12.96 -28.59
N LEU A 14 24.02 11.76 -28.27
CA LEU A 14 23.22 10.78 -27.54
C LEU A 14 23.04 11.28 -26.11
N PRO A 15 21.82 11.54 -25.64
CA PRO A 15 21.60 11.74 -24.23
C PRO A 15 21.84 10.43 -23.51
N ILE A 16 22.89 10.38 -22.72
CA ILE A 16 23.10 9.31 -21.75
C ILE A 16 22.01 9.46 -20.69
N LEU A 17 20.95 8.71 -20.84
CA LEU A 17 19.99 8.47 -19.77
C LEU A 17 20.72 7.67 -18.68
N VAL A 18 21.37 8.40 -17.78
CA VAL A 18 21.78 7.82 -16.50
C VAL A 18 20.50 7.52 -15.76
N GLY A 19 19.95 6.33 -15.99
CA GLY A 19 18.89 5.80 -15.16
C GLY A 19 19.42 5.77 -13.75
N CYS A 20 18.77 6.46 -12.83
CA CYS A 20 18.99 6.27 -11.41
C CYS A 20 18.71 4.79 -11.10
N GLN A 21 19.73 3.98 -11.18
CA GLN A 21 19.70 2.66 -10.56
C GLN A 21 19.69 2.92 -9.06
N HIS A 22 18.48 2.97 -8.51
CA HIS A 22 18.32 2.82 -7.09
C HIS A 22 18.77 1.41 -6.77
N THR A 23 20.05 1.26 -6.48
CA THR A 23 20.52 0.11 -5.73
C THR A 23 19.85 0.21 -4.38
N ALA A 24 18.69 -0.46 -4.24
CA ALA A 24 18.01 -0.60 -2.98
C ALA A 24 18.91 -1.44 -2.08
N ALA A 25 19.89 -0.82 -1.45
CA ALA A 25 20.61 -1.36 -0.31
C ALA A 25 19.69 -1.30 0.93
N SER A 26 18.43 -1.66 0.78
CA SER A 26 17.54 -1.79 1.92
C SER A 26 17.57 -3.26 2.33
N ALA A 27 18.06 -3.53 3.52
CA ALA A 27 17.79 -4.73 4.27
C ALA A 27 16.27 -4.81 4.65
N GLY A 28 15.39 -4.28 3.83
CA GLY A 28 13.95 -4.33 4.00
C GLY A 28 13.44 -5.74 3.78
N LYS A 29 12.43 -6.14 4.56
CA LYS A 29 11.78 -7.45 4.45
C LYS A 29 10.89 -7.55 3.19
N TYR A 30 10.76 -6.49 2.43
CA TYR A 30 9.95 -6.41 1.20
C TYR A 30 10.46 -5.34 0.25
N SER A 31 10.14 -5.48 -1.03
CA SER A 31 10.43 -4.48 -2.06
C SER A 31 9.40 -3.33 -2.02
N THR A 32 9.78 -2.17 -2.53
CA THR A 32 8.84 -1.05 -2.70
C THR A 32 7.94 -1.22 -3.92
N GLY A 33 8.28 -2.15 -4.82
CA GLY A 33 7.53 -2.43 -6.04
C GLY A 33 6.40 -3.45 -5.91
N GLY A 34 6.20 -4.04 -4.72
CA GLY A 34 5.16 -5.04 -4.51
C GLY A 34 5.52 -6.41 -5.10
N ASP A 35 6.78 -6.81 -5.01
CA ASP A 35 7.24 -8.13 -5.46
C ASP A 35 6.41 -9.24 -4.79
N PRO A 36 5.84 -10.17 -5.57
CA PRO A 36 5.06 -11.29 -5.02
C PRO A 36 5.87 -12.22 -4.13
N THR A 37 7.20 -12.16 -4.16
CA THR A 37 8.10 -12.94 -3.28
C THR A 37 8.40 -12.26 -1.95
N ASP A 38 7.93 -11.04 -1.74
CA ASP A 38 8.07 -10.33 -0.47
C ASP A 38 7.47 -11.12 0.71
N ASP A 39 7.98 -10.90 1.91
CA ASP A 39 7.41 -11.47 3.13
C ASP A 39 5.94 -10.99 3.31
N PRO A 40 4.97 -11.90 3.30
CA PRO A 40 3.56 -11.55 3.40
C PRO A 40 3.21 -10.79 4.68
N CYS A 41 3.73 -11.22 5.82
CA CYS A 41 3.51 -10.55 7.09
C CYS A 41 4.06 -9.12 7.08
N ALA A 42 5.28 -8.92 6.61
CA ALA A 42 5.89 -7.59 6.53
C ALA A 42 5.06 -6.65 5.63
N ARG A 43 4.55 -7.16 4.49
CA ARG A 43 3.72 -6.38 3.57
C ARG A 43 2.39 -5.96 4.18
N VAL A 44 1.66 -6.91 4.75
CA VAL A 44 0.33 -6.63 5.31
C VAL A 44 0.43 -5.76 6.57
N VAL A 45 1.36 -6.04 7.47
CA VAL A 45 1.56 -5.24 8.69
C VAL A 45 1.99 -3.81 8.34
N SER A 46 2.84 -3.63 7.34
CA SER A 46 3.24 -2.30 6.86
C SER A 46 2.04 -1.51 6.31
N ALA A 47 1.20 -2.12 5.49
CA ALA A 47 0.01 -1.46 4.93
C ALA A 47 -0.99 -1.08 6.03
N ILE A 48 -1.22 -1.96 7.01
CA ILE A 48 -2.03 -1.67 8.20
C ILE A 48 -1.44 -0.50 9.00
N GLY A 49 -0.12 -0.48 9.18
CA GLY A 49 0.58 0.60 9.88
C GLY A 49 0.40 1.95 9.20
N TYR A 50 0.54 2.01 7.87
CA TYR A 50 0.32 3.24 7.10
C TYR A 50 -1.13 3.72 7.16
N ALA A 51 -2.11 2.82 7.06
CA ALA A 51 -3.51 3.17 7.27
C ALA A 51 -3.73 3.73 8.68
N GLY A 52 -3.10 3.12 9.69
CA GLY A 52 -3.17 3.54 11.08
C GLY A 52 -2.73 4.98 11.35
N LEU A 53 -1.77 5.51 10.56
CA LEU A 53 -1.32 6.89 10.67
C LEU A 53 -2.42 7.92 10.34
N MET A 54 -3.42 7.53 9.57
CA MET A 54 -4.55 8.38 9.18
C MET A 54 -5.77 8.23 10.08
N LEU A 55 -5.71 7.30 11.01
CA LEU A 55 -6.84 7.00 11.89
C LEU A 55 -6.69 7.70 13.25
N LYS A 56 -7.80 8.14 13.81
CA LYS A 56 -7.86 8.63 15.18
C LYS A 56 -7.42 7.52 16.15
N PRO A 57 -6.95 7.85 17.34
CA PRO A 57 -6.63 6.85 18.37
C PRO A 57 -7.78 5.88 18.64
N LYS A 58 -7.46 4.67 19.06
CA LYS A 58 -8.48 3.68 19.47
C LYS A 58 -9.40 4.25 20.54
N GLY A 59 -10.68 3.95 20.42
CA GLY A 59 -11.72 4.51 21.27
C GLY A 59 -12.25 5.87 20.82
N GLN A 60 -11.69 6.44 19.74
CA GLN A 60 -12.14 7.69 19.15
C GLN A 60 -12.73 7.52 17.74
N GLU A 61 -13.13 6.31 17.38
CA GLU A 61 -13.68 5.98 16.05
C GLU A 61 -14.93 6.82 15.72
N ASP A 62 -15.70 7.19 16.73
CA ASP A 62 -16.89 8.04 16.56
C ASP A 62 -16.55 9.46 16.06
N THR A 63 -15.30 9.90 16.27
CA THR A 63 -14.81 11.21 15.80
C THR A 63 -13.96 11.12 14.54
N GLN A 64 -13.78 9.91 13.96
CA GLN A 64 -13.00 9.71 12.74
C GLN A 64 -13.62 10.47 11.57
N ASN A 65 -12.79 11.21 10.84
CA ASN A 65 -13.18 11.75 9.54
C ASN A 65 -12.84 10.72 8.45
N PHE A 66 -13.83 10.40 7.61
CA PHE A 66 -13.70 9.44 6.50
C PHE A 66 -13.54 10.17 5.16
N GLU A 67 -12.57 11.05 5.09
CA GLU A 67 -12.19 11.74 3.86
C GLU A 67 -11.41 10.82 2.90
N ASP A 68 -11.27 11.23 1.65
CA ASP A 68 -10.66 10.43 0.58
C ASP A 68 -9.26 9.91 0.92
N ALA A 69 -8.45 10.70 1.64
CA ALA A 69 -7.12 10.29 2.06
C ALA A 69 -7.16 9.11 3.04
N VAL A 70 -8.09 9.11 3.98
CA VAL A 70 -8.31 8.01 4.93
C VAL A 70 -8.81 6.77 4.21
N LEU A 71 -9.84 6.95 3.37
CA LEU A 71 -10.42 5.84 2.59
C LEU A 71 -9.40 5.25 1.61
N GLY A 72 -8.55 6.09 1.01
CA GLY A 72 -7.48 5.65 0.13
C GLY A 72 -6.45 4.77 0.83
N ARG A 73 -6.06 5.09 2.05
CA ARG A 73 -5.14 4.25 2.84
C ARG A 73 -5.78 2.92 3.27
N LEU A 74 -7.05 2.93 3.61
CA LEU A 74 -7.78 1.69 3.90
C LEU A 74 -7.95 0.82 2.65
N ALA A 75 -8.18 1.42 1.49
CA ALA A 75 -8.24 0.71 0.22
C ALA A 75 -6.87 0.11 -0.18
N GLU A 76 -5.77 0.81 0.09
CA GLU A 76 -4.41 0.28 -0.08
C GLU A 76 -4.17 -0.93 0.83
N ALA A 77 -4.51 -0.82 2.11
CA ALA A 77 -4.42 -1.95 3.04
C ALA A 77 -5.24 -3.16 2.55
N ARG A 78 -6.44 -2.93 2.00
CA ARG A 78 -7.24 -3.98 1.36
C ARG A 78 -6.51 -4.62 0.17
N GLY A 79 -5.97 -3.83 -0.74
CA GLY A 79 -5.26 -4.33 -1.92
C GLY A 79 -4.06 -5.21 -1.55
N ILE A 80 -3.27 -4.78 -0.59
CA ILE A 80 -2.12 -5.56 -0.09
C ILE A 80 -2.59 -6.82 0.63
N THR A 81 -3.65 -6.76 1.42
CA THR A 81 -4.20 -7.92 2.12
C THR A 81 -4.77 -8.94 1.13
N LEU A 82 -5.45 -8.52 0.07
CA LEU A 82 -5.90 -9.40 -1.00
C LEU A 82 -4.74 -10.10 -1.72
N GLN A 83 -3.63 -9.42 -1.91
CA GLN A 83 -2.46 -9.98 -2.60
C GLN A 83 -1.65 -10.95 -1.73
N PHE A 84 -1.51 -10.66 -0.45
CA PHE A 84 -0.57 -11.36 0.44
C PHE A 84 -1.26 -12.16 1.55
N GLY A 85 -2.53 -11.88 1.85
CA GLY A 85 -3.23 -12.41 3.03
C GLY A 85 -3.35 -13.93 3.07
N GLU A 86 -3.52 -14.60 1.92
CA GLU A 86 -3.59 -16.07 1.86
C GLU A 86 -2.29 -16.76 2.29
N ARG A 87 -1.17 -16.04 2.26
CA ARG A 87 0.14 -16.55 2.67
C ARG A 87 0.49 -16.22 4.12
N LEU A 88 -0.39 -15.54 4.86
CA LEU A 88 -0.24 -15.35 6.29
C LEU A 88 -0.49 -16.68 7.02
N PRO A 89 -0.05 -16.81 8.29
CA PRO A 89 -0.38 -17.96 9.11
C PRO A 89 -1.88 -18.27 9.08
N GLN A 90 -2.24 -19.55 8.96
CA GLN A 90 -3.64 -20.00 8.84
C GLN A 90 -4.53 -19.52 9.98
N SER A 91 -3.96 -19.36 11.19
CA SER A 91 -4.67 -18.80 12.34
C SER A 91 -5.19 -17.38 12.13
N LEU A 92 -4.63 -16.64 11.18
CA LEU A 92 -5.02 -15.25 10.85
C LEU A 92 -6.06 -15.16 9.73
N ALA A 93 -6.48 -16.29 9.16
CA ALA A 93 -7.39 -16.28 7.99
C ALA A 93 -8.72 -15.57 8.26
N ALA A 94 -9.27 -15.66 9.46
CA ALA A 94 -10.49 -14.93 9.83
C ALA A 94 -10.25 -13.42 9.90
N ALA A 95 -9.16 -12.98 10.50
CA ALA A 95 -8.78 -11.58 10.60
C ALA A 95 -8.51 -10.98 9.20
N VAL A 96 -7.83 -11.73 8.32
CA VAL A 96 -7.61 -11.35 6.92
C VAL A 96 -8.94 -11.06 6.22
N ARG A 97 -9.91 -11.98 6.27
CA ARG A 97 -11.24 -11.78 5.68
C ARG A 97 -11.97 -10.57 6.27
N THR A 98 -11.80 -10.33 7.57
CA THR A 98 -12.42 -9.16 8.22
C THR A 98 -11.80 -7.85 7.72
N VAL A 99 -10.48 -7.77 7.58
CA VAL A 99 -9.82 -6.60 6.98
C VAL A 99 -10.36 -6.36 5.57
N GLU A 100 -10.41 -7.39 4.74
CA GLU A 100 -10.89 -7.28 3.35
C GLU A 100 -12.34 -6.81 3.28
N SER A 101 -13.23 -7.39 4.07
CA SER A 101 -14.67 -7.07 4.05
C SER A 101 -14.99 -5.70 4.63
N THR A 102 -14.34 -5.31 5.72
CA THR A 102 -14.58 -4.01 6.36
C THR A 102 -14.05 -2.85 5.52
N THR A 103 -12.86 -2.99 4.94
CA THR A 103 -12.30 -1.98 4.04
C THR A 103 -13.08 -1.88 2.74
N ALA A 104 -13.58 -3.00 2.20
CA ALA A 104 -14.49 -3.00 1.05
C ALA A 104 -15.79 -2.25 1.39
N GLY A 105 -16.36 -2.49 2.57
CA GLY A 105 -17.55 -1.80 3.05
C GLY A 105 -17.34 -0.29 3.18
N LEU A 106 -16.20 0.14 3.72
CA LEU A 106 -15.84 1.56 3.86
C LEU A 106 -15.61 2.27 2.51
N SER A 107 -15.22 1.54 1.48
CA SER A 107 -14.96 2.09 0.14
C SER A 107 -16.22 2.30 -0.71
N ARG A 108 -17.39 1.89 -0.22
CA ARG A 108 -18.66 2.07 -0.95
C ARG A 108 -19.14 3.52 -0.84
N ALA A 109 -19.74 4.03 -1.92
CA ALA A 109 -20.45 5.29 -1.87
C ALA A 109 -21.64 5.22 -0.89
N ASP A 110 -21.99 6.36 -0.31
CA ASP A 110 -23.20 6.54 0.51
C ASP A 110 -23.28 5.62 1.74
N VAL A 111 -22.14 5.30 2.35
CA VAL A 111 -22.11 4.56 3.62
C VAL A 111 -22.51 5.50 4.76
N PRO A 112 -23.60 5.19 5.52
CA PRO A 112 -23.99 6.00 6.66
C PRO A 112 -22.87 6.08 7.72
N ARG A 113 -22.73 7.21 8.37
CA ARG A 113 -21.72 7.49 9.40
C ARG A 113 -21.61 6.39 10.45
N GLU A 114 -22.74 5.99 11.01
CA GLU A 114 -22.80 4.92 12.01
C GLU A 114 -22.21 3.61 11.49
N ARG A 115 -22.50 3.28 10.24
CA ARG A 115 -21.95 2.09 9.59
C ARG A 115 -20.45 2.21 9.36
N GLN A 116 -19.95 3.39 8.97
CA GLN A 116 -18.51 3.64 8.81
C GLN A 116 -17.76 3.41 10.13
N VAL A 117 -18.29 3.97 11.22
CA VAL A 117 -17.70 3.80 12.56
C VAL A 117 -17.68 2.34 12.98
N LYS A 118 -18.77 1.61 12.77
CA LYS A 118 -18.83 0.17 13.08
C LYS A 118 -17.80 -0.62 12.28
N LEU A 119 -17.72 -0.41 10.98
CA LEU A 119 -16.75 -1.07 10.11
C LEU A 119 -15.30 -0.75 10.52
N LEU A 120 -15.02 0.49 10.92
CA LEU A 120 -13.70 0.86 11.42
C LEU A 120 -13.34 0.14 12.72
N LYS A 121 -14.26 0.02 13.64
CA LYS A 121 -14.05 -0.74 14.90
C LYS A 121 -13.74 -2.22 14.60
N GLU A 122 -14.50 -2.85 13.71
CA GLU A 122 -14.27 -4.23 13.27
C GLU A 122 -12.91 -4.39 12.57
N TYR A 123 -12.58 -3.46 11.67
CA TYR A 123 -11.27 -3.41 11.01
C TYR A 123 -10.12 -3.37 12.02
N ARG A 124 -10.19 -2.50 13.04
CA ARG A 124 -9.13 -2.35 14.03
C ARG A 124 -8.85 -3.63 14.80
N VAL A 125 -9.90 -4.33 15.21
CA VAL A 125 -9.74 -5.62 15.92
C VAL A 125 -8.98 -6.62 15.06
N ALA A 126 -9.38 -6.76 13.80
CA ALA A 126 -8.73 -7.67 12.87
C ALA A 126 -7.30 -7.24 12.50
N ALA A 127 -7.06 -5.96 12.31
CA ALA A 127 -5.74 -5.40 12.04
C ALA A 127 -4.77 -5.62 13.21
N ASP A 128 -5.23 -5.48 14.44
CA ASP A 128 -4.44 -5.77 15.65
C ASP A 128 -4.11 -7.26 15.74
N GLU A 129 -5.06 -8.14 15.46
CA GLU A 129 -4.86 -9.58 15.46
C GLU A 129 -3.79 -10.00 14.43
N ILE A 130 -3.85 -9.45 13.20
CA ILE A 130 -2.82 -9.69 12.19
C ILE A 130 -1.47 -9.17 12.66
N THR A 131 -1.41 -7.95 13.17
CA THR A 131 -0.16 -7.35 13.64
C THR A 131 0.46 -8.16 14.78
N ALA A 132 -0.34 -8.68 15.69
CA ALA A 132 0.13 -9.52 16.79
C ALA A 132 0.59 -10.90 16.31
N GLY A 133 -0.14 -11.52 15.37
CA GLY A 133 0.15 -12.86 14.86
C GLY A 133 1.29 -12.92 13.84
N CYS A 134 1.73 -11.77 13.33
CA CYS A 134 2.85 -11.62 12.40
C CYS A 134 4.19 -11.24 13.07
N LYS A 135 4.27 -11.30 14.38
CA LYS A 135 5.50 -11.00 15.15
C LYS A 135 6.44 -12.18 15.20
#